data_a5dbf7c3aa2336af2d770559b4ca7c75
#
_entry.id   a5dbf7c3aa2336af2d770559b4ca7c75
#
_cell.length_a   1.000
_cell.length_b   1.000
_cell.length_c   1.000
_cell.angle_alpha   90.00
_cell.angle_beta   90.00
_cell.angle_gamma   90.00
#
_symmetry.space_group_name_H-M   'P 1'
#
loop_
_entity.id
_entity.type
_entity.pdbx_description
1 polymer ?
#
loop_
_entity_poly.entity_id
_entity_poly.type
_entity_poly.pdbx_seq_one_letter_code
_entity_poly.pdbx_strand_id
1 'polypeptide(L)'
;MASDFLGWTHTLARRFMFAGLLIGAAGVCIEPAWSDEDNHRHSGRTCLIVDTDVATDDFRAFAVLFPHRDLTAVVVTEGISSVPRGSAAIALFLASGQSLAPVIPGLAAAAPPVYDWLPQARMDAERINKFLPQPLTFAVRPHKLKLALAAALQGCRQVDVLLLGPWTSFVHYAPMLRHLTRRVVASGRPLLENNPDNFNCVYDQQACNKADDFLRKTRNAVWVDLSADGTSYPPTTAMVNQLNGAGMPGLLRAALNTDVSTWDQTRLWDDTAALYVLNPEHFRANGLHLEPAIDEATLRSEWVKAVNATPDD
;
A
#
# COMPACT_ATOMS: atom_id res chain seq x y z
N MET A 1 37.61 16.14 -22.01
CA MET A 1 37.74 14.90 -21.26
C MET A 1 36.40 14.19 -21.36
N ALA A 2 36.27 13.40 -22.41
CA ALA A 2 35.12 12.52 -22.64
C ALA A 2 35.69 11.13 -22.71
N SER A 3 35.16 10.23 -21.95
CA SER A 3 35.22 8.79 -22.17
C SER A 3 34.83 8.07 -20.86
N ASP A 4 33.99 7.07 -21.01
CA ASP A 4 33.58 6.01 -20.10
C ASP A 4 32.15 6.05 -19.60
N PHE A 5 31.21 5.95 -20.58
CA PHE A 5 29.83 5.48 -20.32
C PHE A 5 29.37 4.55 -21.45
N LEU A 6 30.05 3.41 -21.60
CA LEU A 6 29.62 2.32 -22.47
C LEU A 6 30.03 0.99 -21.82
N GLY A 7 29.11 0.34 -21.14
CA GLY A 7 29.42 -0.95 -20.56
C GLY A 7 28.31 -1.63 -19.76
N TRP A 8 27.03 -1.47 -20.16
CA TRP A 8 25.95 -2.26 -19.50
C TRP A 8 24.79 -2.60 -20.44
N THR A 9 25.13 -3.15 -21.60
CA THR A 9 24.12 -3.76 -22.47
C THR A 9 24.64 -5.08 -23.03
N HIS A 10 24.70 -6.13 -22.24
CA HIS A 10 24.78 -7.52 -22.73
C HIS A 10 24.73 -8.49 -21.56
N THR A 11 23.57 -8.83 -21.05
CA THR A 11 23.36 -10.15 -20.38
C THR A 11 21.87 -10.43 -20.15
N LEU A 12 21.01 -10.29 -21.15
CA LEU A 12 19.61 -10.78 -21.05
C LEU A 12 19.14 -11.38 -22.38
N ALA A 13 19.94 -12.30 -22.94
CA ALA A 13 19.51 -13.08 -24.09
C ALA A 13 20.21 -14.44 -24.09
N ARG A 14 19.84 -15.33 -23.18
CA ARG A 14 20.13 -16.75 -23.30
C ARG A 14 19.43 -17.57 -22.23
N ARG A 15 18.22 -18.03 -22.52
CA ARG A 15 17.65 -19.30 -22.00
C ARG A 15 16.27 -19.54 -22.59
N PHE A 16 16.24 -19.75 -23.91
CA PHE A 16 15.21 -20.53 -24.57
C PHE A 16 15.96 -21.45 -25.57
N MET A 17 16.18 -22.65 -25.21
CA MET A 17 16.43 -23.74 -26.16
C MET A 17 16.09 -25.07 -25.53
N PHE A 18 15.04 -25.69 -26.04
CA PHE A 18 14.86 -27.09 -26.44
C PHE A 18 15.32 -28.19 -25.50
N ALA A 19 14.37 -29.00 -25.06
CA ALA A 19 14.50 -30.41 -25.00
C ALA A 19 13.16 -31.06 -25.36
N GLY A 20 12.98 -31.34 -26.64
CA GLY A 20 12.10 -32.39 -27.08
C GLY A 20 12.94 -33.65 -27.23
N LEU A 21 12.44 -34.78 -26.79
CA LEU A 21 12.65 -36.13 -27.42
C LEU A 21 11.87 -37.22 -26.67
N LEU A 22 10.93 -37.82 -27.39
CA LEU A 22 10.79 -39.22 -27.83
C LEU A 22 10.35 -40.25 -26.78
N ILE A 23 9.09 -40.63 -26.85
CA ILE A 23 8.48 -41.89 -27.31
C ILE A 23 9.10 -43.18 -26.72
N GLY A 24 8.29 -43.88 -25.94
CA GLY A 24 8.45 -45.27 -25.60
C GLY A 24 7.11 -45.84 -25.14
N ALA A 25 6.38 -46.49 -26.06
CA ALA A 25 5.16 -47.22 -25.77
C ALA A 25 5.49 -48.51 -25.00
N ALA A 26 4.96 -48.66 -23.80
CA ALA A 26 4.77 -49.98 -23.17
C ALA A 26 3.43 -49.94 -22.45
N GLY A 27 2.47 -50.63 -23.02
CA GLY A 27 1.16 -50.81 -22.44
C GLY A 27 1.25 -51.67 -21.18
N VAL A 28 0.82 -51.06 -20.07
CA VAL A 28 0.45 -51.78 -18.86
C VAL A 28 -0.96 -51.27 -18.50
N CYS A 29 -1.92 -52.19 -18.64
CA CYS A 29 -3.25 -51.98 -18.06
C CYS A 29 -3.11 -51.92 -16.55
N ILE A 30 -3.29 -50.74 -15.99
CA ILE A 30 -3.47 -50.56 -14.54
C ILE A 30 -4.90 -50.07 -14.36
N GLU A 31 -5.67 -50.86 -13.60
CA GLU A 31 -7.01 -50.52 -13.18
C GLU A 31 -6.99 -49.17 -12.44
N PRO A 32 -8.02 -48.31 -12.64
CA PRO A 32 -8.10 -47.07 -11.86
C PRO A 32 -8.45 -47.42 -10.40
N ALA A 33 -7.44 -47.38 -9.55
CA ALA A 33 -7.67 -47.23 -8.14
C ALA A 33 -8.33 -45.86 -7.98
N TRP A 34 -9.60 -45.85 -7.60
CA TRP A 34 -10.31 -44.65 -7.14
C TRP A 34 -9.67 -44.25 -5.80
N SER A 35 -8.58 -43.52 -5.85
CA SER A 35 -8.03 -42.84 -4.70
C SER A 35 -8.87 -41.59 -4.47
N ASP A 36 -9.45 -41.49 -3.29
CA ASP A 36 -10.07 -40.31 -2.71
C ASP A 36 -9.04 -39.15 -2.63
N GLU A 37 -8.75 -38.51 -3.74
CA GLU A 37 -7.83 -37.35 -3.86
C GLU A 37 -8.55 -36.09 -4.26
N ASP A 38 -9.80 -35.90 -3.93
CA ASP A 38 -10.53 -34.64 -4.12
C ASP A 38 -10.61 -33.79 -2.85
N ASN A 39 -9.50 -33.65 -2.12
CA ASN A 39 -9.40 -32.68 -1.05
C ASN A 39 -8.20 -31.74 -1.19
N HIS A 40 -7.72 -31.52 -2.39
CA HIS A 40 -6.97 -30.30 -2.69
C HIS A 40 -7.95 -29.12 -2.64
N ARG A 41 -8.27 -28.69 -1.42
CA ARG A 41 -8.79 -27.35 -1.17
C ARG A 41 -7.88 -26.40 -1.93
N HIS A 42 -8.39 -25.82 -3.00
CA HIS A 42 -7.75 -24.68 -3.66
C HIS A 42 -7.41 -23.66 -2.57
N SER A 43 -6.18 -23.66 -2.11
CA SER A 43 -5.66 -22.68 -1.16
C SER A 43 -5.47 -21.38 -1.91
N GLY A 44 -6.59 -20.71 -2.22
CA GLY A 44 -6.55 -19.39 -2.82
C GLY A 44 -5.83 -18.43 -1.86
N ARG A 45 -4.97 -17.58 -2.40
CA ARG A 45 -4.17 -16.64 -1.61
C ARG A 45 -5.04 -15.55 -0.99
N THR A 46 -4.61 -15.03 0.15
CA THR A 46 -5.11 -13.76 0.68
C THR A 46 -4.38 -12.62 -0.02
N CYS A 47 -5.14 -11.73 -0.62
CA CYS A 47 -4.64 -10.60 -1.40
C CYS A 47 -4.69 -9.31 -0.59
N LEU A 48 -3.78 -8.38 -0.84
CA LEU A 48 -3.75 -7.06 -0.21
C LEU A 48 -3.94 -5.97 -1.27
N ILE A 49 -4.98 -5.15 -1.09
CA ILE A 49 -5.18 -3.89 -1.81
C ILE A 49 -4.78 -2.76 -0.88
N VAL A 50 -4.01 -1.81 -1.38
CA VAL A 50 -3.77 -0.52 -0.70
C VAL A 50 -4.42 0.59 -1.53
N ASP A 51 -5.30 1.37 -0.90
CA ASP A 51 -5.91 2.58 -1.48
C ASP A 51 -5.25 3.79 -0.81
N THR A 52 -4.64 4.66 -1.58
CA THR A 52 -3.67 5.67 -1.13
C THR A 52 -3.90 6.98 -1.86
N ASP A 53 -3.61 8.11 -1.24
CA ASP A 53 -3.55 9.41 -1.89
C ASP A 53 -2.12 9.93 -2.10
N VAL A 54 -1.15 9.06 -1.80
CA VAL A 54 0.27 9.24 -2.09
C VAL A 54 0.82 10.52 -1.46
N ALA A 55 0.60 10.68 -0.17
CA ALA A 55 1.28 11.64 0.69
C ALA A 55 2.65 11.10 1.15
N THR A 56 3.34 11.84 1.99
CA THR A 56 4.68 11.43 2.48
C THR A 56 4.61 10.19 3.38
N ASP A 57 3.59 10.10 4.21
CA ASP A 57 3.33 8.96 5.11
C ASP A 57 2.89 7.70 4.38
N ASP A 58 2.20 7.83 3.24
CA ASP A 58 1.92 6.68 2.37
C ASP A 58 3.20 5.99 1.90
N PHE A 59 4.20 6.74 1.43
CA PHE A 59 5.49 6.14 1.01
C PHE A 59 6.16 5.38 2.15
N ARG A 60 6.07 5.90 3.38
CA ARG A 60 6.59 5.23 4.57
C ARG A 60 5.78 3.98 4.90
N ALA A 61 4.45 4.04 4.79
CA ALA A 61 3.56 2.89 4.97
C ALA A 61 3.85 1.78 3.95
N PHE A 62 4.07 2.13 2.70
CA PHE A 62 4.50 1.17 1.67
C PHE A 62 5.85 0.53 2.03
N ALA A 63 6.82 1.30 2.51
CA ALA A 63 8.11 0.76 2.91
C ALA A 63 8.00 -0.24 4.08
N VAL A 64 7.05 -0.02 4.99
CA VAL A 64 6.70 -0.99 6.06
C VAL A 64 6.14 -2.29 5.47
N LEU A 65 5.31 -2.21 4.43
CA LEU A 65 4.61 -3.38 3.90
C LEU A 65 5.46 -4.24 2.97
N PHE A 66 6.33 -3.63 2.17
CA PHE A 66 7.06 -4.32 1.10
C PHE A 66 7.83 -5.58 1.52
N PRO A 67 8.56 -5.59 2.63
CA PRO A 67 9.30 -6.78 3.02
C PRO A 67 8.40 -7.94 3.47
N HIS A 68 7.14 -7.65 3.85
CA HIS A 68 6.28 -8.59 4.58
C HIS A 68 5.03 -9.02 3.82
N ARG A 69 4.67 -8.31 2.76
CA ARG A 69 3.39 -8.52 2.08
C ARG A 69 3.48 -8.34 0.57
N ASP A 70 3.01 -9.33 -0.14
CA ASP A 70 2.75 -9.22 -1.58
C ASP A 70 1.56 -8.29 -1.82
N LEU A 71 1.83 -7.11 -2.37
CA LEU A 71 0.78 -6.20 -2.81
C LEU A 71 0.11 -6.76 -4.06
N THR A 72 -1.20 -6.87 -4.04
CA THR A 72 -1.97 -7.36 -5.18
C THR A 72 -2.39 -6.23 -6.12
N ALA A 73 -2.72 -5.07 -5.56
CA ALA A 73 -3.02 -3.86 -6.31
C ALA A 73 -2.85 -2.62 -5.43
N VAL A 74 -2.48 -1.51 -6.04
CA VAL A 74 -2.49 -0.19 -5.42
C VAL A 74 -3.47 0.69 -6.17
N VAL A 75 -4.51 1.19 -5.47
CA VAL A 75 -5.47 2.15 -6.02
C VAL A 75 -5.03 3.55 -5.59
N VAL A 76 -4.95 4.49 -6.52
CA VAL A 76 -4.57 5.87 -6.23
C VAL A 76 -5.79 6.77 -6.28
N THR A 77 -6.26 7.19 -5.12
CA THR A 77 -7.37 8.14 -4.94
C THR A 77 -6.82 9.55 -4.85
N GLU A 78 -7.55 10.56 -5.30
CA GLU A 78 -7.16 11.94 -5.09
C GLU A 78 -7.29 12.35 -3.63
N GLY A 79 -6.28 13.00 -3.12
CA GLY A 79 -6.21 13.62 -1.81
C GLY A 79 -5.02 14.59 -1.77
N ILE A 80 -3.94 14.24 -1.09
CA ILE A 80 -2.70 15.01 -1.14
C ILE A 80 -2.17 15.05 -2.58
N SER A 81 -1.99 13.92 -3.23
CA SER A 81 -1.62 13.89 -4.64
C SER A 81 -2.84 13.86 -5.56
N SER A 82 -2.71 14.45 -6.75
CA SER A 82 -3.69 14.20 -7.81
C SER A 82 -3.53 12.78 -8.35
N VAL A 83 -4.62 12.18 -8.85
CA VAL A 83 -4.58 10.79 -9.35
C VAL A 83 -3.46 10.57 -10.39
N PRO A 84 -3.22 11.44 -11.40
CA PRO A 84 -2.13 11.20 -12.36
C PRO A 84 -0.74 11.25 -11.73
N ARG A 85 -0.49 12.25 -10.86
CA ARG A 85 0.82 12.44 -10.22
C ARG A 85 1.11 11.36 -9.19
N GLY A 86 0.14 11.07 -8.33
CA GLY A 86 0.24 9.99 -7.36
C GLY A 86 0.46 8.65 -8.03
N SER A 87 -0.29 8.33 -9.11
CA SER A 87 -0.10 7.07 -9.85
C SER A 87 1.30 6.94 -10.44
N ALA A 88 1.86 8.01 -11.00
CA ALA A 88 3.22 7.99 -11.51
C ALA A 88 4.24 7.81 -10.38
N ALA A 89 4.08 8.55 -9.29
CA ALA A 89 4.97 8.52 -8.15
C ALA A 89 5.03 7.14 -7.49
N ILE A 90 3.87 6.58 -7.16
CA ILE A 90 3.83 5.29 -6.48
C ILE A 90 4.28 4.15 -7.40
N ALA A 91 4.03 4.22 -8.71
CA ALA A 91 4.53 3.21 -9.64
C ALA A 91 6.06 3.17 -9.68
N LEU A 92 6.73 4.33 -9.65
CA LEU A 92 8.18 4.41 -9.57
C LEU A 92 8.70 3.86 -8.24
N PHE A 93 8.03 4.19 -7.15
CA PHE A 93 8.39 3.71 -5.82
C PHE A 93 8.26 2.19 -5.72
N LEU A 94 7.14 1.62 -6.21
CA LEU A 94 6.93 0.18 -6.29
C LEU A 94 8.01 -0.52 -7.13
N ALA A 95 8.33 0.04 -8.29
CA ALA A 95 9.39 -0.48 -9.16
C ALA A 95 10.76 -0.46 -8.47
N SER A 96 11.06 0.58 -7.68
CA SER A 96 12.29 0.68 -6.89
C SER A 96 12.36 -0.39 -5.78
N GLY A 97 11.21 -0.80 -5.23
CA GLY A 97 11.06 -1.91 -4.29
C GLY A 97 10.90 -3.27 -4.95
N GLN A 98 11.05 -3.35 -6.29
CA GLN A 98 10.87 -4.57 -7.08
C GLN A 98 9.45 -5.18 -6.98
N SER A 99 8.46 -4.39 -6.56
CA SER A 99 7.07 -4.83 -6.55
C SER A 99 6.46 -4.74 -7.95
N LEU A 100 5.76 -5.78 -8.35
CA LEU A 100 5.03 -5.86 -9.62
C LEU A 100 3.54 -5.54 -9.46
N ALA A 101 3.11 -5.05 -8.30
CA ALA A 101 1.71 -4.72 -8.06
C ALA A 101 1.22 -3.66 -9.08
N PRO A 102 0.10 -3.89 -9.76
CA PRO A 102 -0.45 -2.90 -10.67
C PRO A 102 -0.92 -1.67 -9.91
N VAL A 103 -0.53 -0.49 -10.40
CA VAL A 103 -1.07 0.79 -9.94
C VAL A 103 -2.30 1.11 -10.76
N ILE A 104 -3.41 1.25 -10.09
CA ILE A 104 -4.73 1.48 -10.67
C ILE A 104 -5.17 2.90 -10.35
N PRO A 105 -5.24 3.78 -11.36
CA PRO A 105 -5.79 5.12 -11.16
C PRO A 105 -7.23 5.05 -10.65
N GLY A 106 -7.46 5.65 -9.51
CA GLY A 106 -8.75 5.74 -8.85
C GLY A 106 -9.56 6.96 -9.28
N LEU A 107 -10.24 7.57 -8.34
CA LEU A 107 -11.16 8.67 -8.57
C LEU A 107 -10.74 9.93 -7.80
N ALA A 108 -11.16 11.07 -8.33
CA ALA A 108 -11.08 12.36 -7.66
C ALA A 108 -12.42 12.68 -6.97
N ALA A 109 -12.37 13.40 -5.85
CA ALA A 109 -13.55 13.94 -5.22
C ALA A 109 -14.23 14.97 -6.13
N ALA A 110 -15.56 14.96 -6.16
CA ALA A 110 -16.32 15.86 -7.03
C ALA A 110 -16.22 17.34 -6.61
N ALA A 111 -16.11 17.59 -5.31
CA ALA A 111 -16.04 18.92 -4.74
C ALA A 111 -15.18 18.89 -3.45
N PRO A 112 -13.86 18.71 -3.58
CA PRO A 112 -13.00 18.68 -2.41
C PRO A 112 -12.97 20.05 -1.74
N PRO A 113 -12.80 20.11 -0.41
CA PRO A 113 -12.59 21.37 0.27
C PRO A 113 -11.27 22.02 -0.16
N VAL A 114 -11.23 23.34 -0.05
CA VAL A 114 -10.01 24.10 -0.31
C VAL A 114 -9.24 24.23 1.00
N TYR A 115 -8.00 23.77 1.00
CA TYR A 115 -7.08 23.91 2.12
C TYR A 115 -5.89 24.77 1.69
N ASP A 116 -5.57 25.80 2.45
CA ASP A 116 -4.42 26.68 2.16
C ASP A 116 -3.08 25.94 2.23
N TRP A 117 -3.00 24.91 3.05
CA TRP A 117 -1.81 24.08 3.23
C TRP A 117 -1.63 22.98 2.16
N LEU A 118 -2.69 22.59 1.46
CA LEU A 118 -2.67 21.45 0.53
C LEU A 118 -1.66 21.61 -0.63
N PRO A 119 -1.48 22.81 -1.23
CA PRO A 119 -0.44 23.01 -2.25
C PRO A 119 0.96 22.72 -1.73
N GLN A 120 1.26 23.09 -0.47
CA GLN A 120 2.55 22.80 0.14
C GLN A 120 2.71 21.29 0.39
N ALA A 121 1.72 20.62 0.95
CA ALA A 121 1.75 19.17 1.17
C ALA A 121 1.95 18.38 -0.15
N ARG A 122 1.34 18.85 -1.25
CA ARG A 122 1.56 18.29 -2.59
C ARG A 122 3.01 18.44 -3.06
N MET A 123 3.61 19.60 -2.84
CA MET A 123 5.02 19.82 -3.17
C MET A 123 5.94 18.92 -2.32
N ASP A 124 5.61 18.71 -1.07
CA ASP A 124 6.38 17.87 -0.17
C ASP A 124 6.33 16.39 -0.57
N ALA A 125 5.16 15.87 -0.90
CA ALA A 125 5.01 14.54 -1.47
C ALA A 125 5.77 14.38 -2.78
N GLU A 126 5.78 15.40 -3.65
CA GLU A 126 6.54 15.39 -4.91
C GLU A 126 8.06 15.41 -4.72
N ARG A 127 8.56 15.88 -3.57
CA ARG A 127 10.00 15.85 -3.27
C ARG A 127 10.54 14.43 -3.17
N ILE A 128 9.77 13.50 -2.64
CA ILE A 128 10.14 12.08 -2.63
C ILE A 128 10.38 11.59 -4.06
N ASN A 129 9.57 12.05 -5.01
CA ASN A 129 9.69 11.68 -6.42
C ASN A 129 11.00 12.12 -7.08
N LYS A 130 11.69 13.13 -6.56
CA LYS A 130 12.99 13.57 -7.10
C LYS A 130 14.09 12.53 -6.95
N PHE A 131 13.93 11.60 -6.03
CA PHE A 131 14.86 10.50 -5.81
C PHE A 131 14.51 9.26 -6.62
N LEU A 132 13.33 9.27 -7.26
CA LEU A 132 12.87 8.17 -8.10
C LEU A 132 13.39 8.35 -9.54
N PRO A 133 13.61 7.26 -10.28
CA PRO A 133 13.90 7.35 -11.71
C PRO A 133 12.80 8.13 -12.45
N GLN A 134 13.15 8.81 -13.54
CA GLN A 134 12.27 9.74 -14.25
C GLN A 134 10.83 9.25 -14.49
N PRO A 135 9.84 10.16 -14.39
CA PRO A 135 8.43 9.78 -14.36
C PRO A 135 7.98 9.09 -15.66
N LEU A 136 7.35 7.94 -15.50
CA LEU A 136 6.53 7.38 -16.55
C LEU A 136 5.23 8.19 -16.65
N THR A 137 4.86 8.61 -17.83
CA THR A 137 3.54 9.23 -18.04
C THR A 137 2.47 8.15 -18.06
N PHE A 138 1.63 8.10 -17.03
CA PHE A 138 0.49 7.20 -17.01
C PHE A 138 -0.73 7.88 -17.63
N ALA A 139 -1.33 7.23 -18.63
CA ALA A 139 -2.63 7.64 -19.12
C ALA A 139 -3.71 7.17 -18.14
N VAL A 140 -4.23 8.10 -17.35
CA VAL A 140 -5.30 7.83 -16.40
C VAL A 140 -6.60 7.55 -17.15
N ARG A 141 -7.21 6.38 -16.91
CA ARG A 141 -8.53 6.02 -17.44
C ARG A 141 -9.45 5.61 -16.29
N PRO A 142 -10.05 6.56 -15.55
CA PRO A 142 -10.79 6.31 -14.31
C PRO A 142 -11.94 5.30 -14.45
N HIS A 143 -12.62 5.28 -15.61
CA HIS A 143 -13.74 4.37 -15.85
C HIS A 143 -13.36 2.88 -15.92
N LYS A 144 -12.08 2.55 -15.81
CA LYS A 144 -11.60 1.17 -15.79
C LYS A 144 -11.22 0.67 -14.39
N LEU A 145 -11.38 1.47 -13.34
CA LEU A 145 -11.02 1.11 -11.96
C LEU A 145 -11.53 -0.31 -11.59
N LYS A 146 -12.84 -0.55 -11.69
CA LYS A 146 -13.42 -1.86 -11.32
C LYS A 146 -12.90 -3.01 -12.18
N LEU A 147 -12.72 -2.79 -13.48
CA LEU A 147 -12.21 -3.82 -14.39
C LEU A 147 -10.75 -4.15 -14.10
N ALA A 148 -9.92 -3.13 -13.89
CA ALA A 148 -8.52 -3.31 -13.56
C ALA A 148 -8.36 -4.03 -12.21
N LEU A 149 -9.14 -3.62 -11.21
CA LEU A 149 -9.13 -4.25 -9.91
C LEU A 149 -9.63 -5.70 -9.98
N ALA A 150 -10.70 -5.99 -10.73
CA ALA A 150 -11.18 -7.35 -10.94
C ALA A 150 -10.11 -8.24 -11.59
N ALA A 151 -9.35 -7.71 -12.56
CA ALA A 151 -8.25 -8.43 -13.18
C ALA A 151 -7.10 -8.71 -12.18
N ALA A 152 -6.73 -7.73 -11.37
CA ALA A 152 -5.69 -7.87 -10.36
C ALA A 152 -6.06 -8.91 -9.27
N LEU A 153 -7.34 -9.05 -8.97
CA LEU A 153 -7.86 -9.95 -7.94
C LEU A 153 -8.12 -11.38 -8.43
N GLN A 154 -7.77 -11.71 -9.67
CA GLN A 154 -7.90 -13.09 -10.14
C GLN A 154 -7.05 -14.04 -9.28
N GLY A 155 -7.68 -15.12 -8.81
CA GLY A 155 -7.04 -16.09 -7.93
C GLY A 155 -7.01 -15.70 -6.44
N CYS A 156 -7.56 -14.55 -6.06
CA CYS A 156 -7.74 -14.18 -4.67
C CYS A 156 -8.95 -14.90 -4.07
N ARG A 157 -8.75 -15.59 -2.96
CA ARG A 157 -9.84 -16.17 -2.17
C ARG A 157 -10.39 -15.19 -1.15
N GLN A 158 -9.50 -14.39 -0.58
CA GLN A 158 -9.80 -13.37 0.40
C GLN A 158 -9.02 -12.11 0.07
N VAL A 159 -9.55 -10.98 0.49
CA VAL A 159 -8.94 -9.66 0.26
C VAL A 159 -8.89 -8.90 1.58
N ASP A 160 -7.70 -8.44 1.91
CA ASP A 160 -7.48 -7.37 2.88
C ASP A 160 -7.43 -6.05 2.10
N VAL A 161 -8.02 -5.03 2.67
CA VAL A 161 -7.97 -3.66 2.13
C VAL A 161 -7.37 -2.75 3.17
N LEU A 162 -6.34 -2.02 2.81
CA LEU A 162 -5.76 -0.94 3.60
C LEU A 162 -6.11 0.39 2.94
N LEU A 163 -6.83 1.26 3.66
CA LEU A 163 -7.26 2.57 3.20
C LEU A 163 -6.41 3.63 3.88
N LEU A 164 -5.54 4.29 3.12
CA LEU A 164 -4.63 5.33 3.58
C LEU A 164 -5.10 6.73 3.13
N GLY A 165 -5.83 6.82 2.01
CA GLY A 165 -6.34 8.07 1.45
C GLY A 165 -7.86 8.27 1.59
N PRO A 166 -8.41 9.36 1.00
CA PRO A 166 -9.84 9.61 0.92
C PRO A 166 -10.61 8.46 0.29
N TRP A 167 -11.85 8.26 0.69
CA TRP A 167 -12.61 7.06 0.36
C TRP A 167 -13.39 7.12 -0.95
N THR A 168 -13.10 8.12 -1.77
CA THR A 168 -13.74 8.36 -3.06
C THR A 168 -13.72 7.14 -3.98
N SER A 169 -12.54 6.49 -4.13
CA SER A 169 -12.43 5.27 -4.94
C SER A 169 -13.03 4.06 -4.23
N PHE A 170 -12.80 3.95 -2.92
CA PHE A 170 -13.25 2.81 -2.13
C PHE A 170 -14.76 2.58 -2.25
N VAL A 171 -15.59 3.61 -2.12
CA VAL A 171 -17.05 3.46 -2.21
C VAL A 171 -17.52 2.96 -3.58
N HIS A 172 -16.71 3.15 -4.62
CA HIS A 172 -17.03 2.65 -5.96
C HIS A 172 -16.69 1.18 -6.14
N TYR A 173 -15.58 0.70 -5.56
CA TYR A 173 -15.17 -0.68 -5.74
C TYR A 173 -15.56 -1.61 -4.58
N ALA A 174 -15.80 -1.11 -3.38
CA ALA A 174 -16.16 -1.92 -2.22
C ALA A 174 -17.32 -2.91 -2.46
N PRO A 175 -18.41 -2.54 -3.20
CA PRO A 175 -19.50 -3.48 -3.48
C PRO A 175 -19.03 -4.75 -4.21
N MET A 176 -18.02 -4.68 -5.08
CA MET A 176 -17.50 -5.85 -5.79
C MET A 176 -16.69 -6.78 -4.90
N LEU A 177 -16.16 -6.26 -3.79
CA LEU A 177 -15.33 -7.01 -2.84
C LEU A 177 -16.15 -7.73 -1.76
N ARG A 178 -17.46 -7.49 -1.67
CA ARG A 178 -18.33 -7.88 -0.56
C ARG A 178 -18.17 -9.33 -0.08
N HIS A 179 -17.95 -10.24 -1.02
CA HIS A 179 -17.80 -11.67 -0.73
C HIS A 179 -16.34 -12.11 -0.57
N LEU A 180 -15.40 -11.24 -0.91
CA LEU A 180 -13.96 -11.50 -0.84
C LEU A 180 -13.32 -10.85 0.38
N THR A 181 -13.93 -9.79 0.92
CA THR A 181 -13.34 -9.00 2.00
C THR A 181 -13.17 -9.85 3.26
N ARG A 182 -11.93 -10.03 3.66
CA ARG A 182 -11.54 -10.63 4.92
C ARG A 182 -11.41 -9.56 6.01
N ARG A 183 -10.76 -8.47 5.70
CA ARG A 183 -10.46 -7.36 6.62
C ARG A 183 -10.39 -6.04 5.85
N VAL A 184 -10.84 -4.97 6.49
CA VAL A 184 -10.60 -3.59 6.05
C VAL A 184 -9.93 -2.85 7.19
N VAL A 185 -8.81 -2.22 6.92
CA VAL A 185 -8.07 -1.35 7.84
C VAL A 185 -8.13 0.05 7.26
N ALA A 186 -8.70 1.00 8.00
CA ALA A 186 -8.79 2.40 7.59
C ALA A 186 -7.90 3.25 8.48
N SER A 187 -7.00 4.04 7.86
CA SER A 187 -6.21 5.04 8.58
C SER A 187 -7.11 6.19 9.05
N GLY A 188 -7.03 6.50 10.35
CA GLY A 188 -7.82 7.54 11.00
C GLY A 188 -8.94 6.99 11.91
N ARG A 189 -9.96 7.83 12.17
CA ARG A 189 -11.07 7.54 13.08
C ARG A 189 -12.42 7.54 12.36
N PRO A 190 -13.39 6.80 12.87
CA PRO A 190 -14.74 6.85 12.34
C PRO A 190 -15.37 8.22 12.58
N LEU A 191 -16.27 8.64 11.70
CA LEU A 191 -16.99 9.92 11.82
C LEU A 191 -17.74 10.07 13.15
N LEU A 192 -18.20 8.97 13.76
CA LEU A 192 -18.93 8.97 15.02
C LEU A 192 -18.08 9.42 16.21
N GLU A 193 -16.76 9.40 16.10
CA GLU A 193 -15.85 9.92 17.14
C GLU A 193 -15.61 11.43 17.05
N ASN A 194 -16.37 12.10 16.18
CA ASN A 194 -16.33 13.56 16.02
C ASN A 194 -14.90 14.11 15.84
N ASN A 195 -14.13 13.48 14.96
CA ASN A 195 -12.79 13.94 14.61
C ASN A 195 -12.84 14.82 13.35
N PRO A 196 -12.87 16.17 13.49
CA PRO A 196 -12.90 17.09 12.36
C PRO A 196 -11.58 17.11 11.59
N ASP A 197 -10.51 16.57 12.17
CA ASP A 197 -9.16 16.59 11.60
C ASP A 197 -8.87 15.35 10.74
N ASN A 198 -9.84 14.43 10.59
CA ASN A 198 -9.68 13.29 9.70
C ASN A 198 -9.76 13.75 8.24
N PHE A 199 -8.60 14.11 7.67
CA PHE A 199 -8.48 14.58 6.30
C PHE A 199 -9.16 13.62 5.31
N ASN A 200 -8.94 12.33 5.41
CA ASN A 200 -9.45 11.32 4.48
C ASN A 200 -11.00 11.29 4.43
N CYS A 201 -11.64 11.56 5.57
CA CYS A 201 -13.10 11.67 5.64
C CYS A 201 -13.60 13.04 5.16
N VAL A 202 -12.94 14.12 5.59
CA VAL A 202 -13.40 15.49 5.31
C VAL A 202 -13.18 15.86 3.86
N TYR A 203 -12.14 15.31 3.22
CA TYR A 203 -11.82 15.59 1.82
C TYR A 203 -12.93 15.15 0.85
N ASP A 204 -13.61 14.03 1.12
CA ASP A 204 -14.84 13.62 0.44
C ASP A 204 -15.85 13.07 1.46
N GLN A 205 -16.51 13.98 2.14
CA GLN A 205 -17.46 13.62 3.20
C GLN A 205 -18.61 12.73 2.71
N GLN A 206 -19.02 12.88 1.44
CA GLN A 206 -20.07 12.03 0.89
C GLN A 206 -19.59 10.58 0.72
N ALA A 207 -18.37 10.40 0.22
CA ALA A 207 -17.76 9.08 0.12
C ALA A 207 -17.51 8.48 1.49
N CYS A 208 -17.00 9.28 2.44
CA CYS A 208 -16.77 8.85 3.81
C CYS A 208 -18.05 8.34 4.48
N ASN A 209 -19.17 9.06 4.38
CA ASN A 209 -20.46 8.62 4.93
C ASN A 209 -20.93 7.28 4.33
N LYS A 210 -20.74 7.09 3.02
CA LYS A 210 -21.09 5.82 2.36
C LYS A 210 -20.16 4.68 2.79
N ALA A 211 -18.86 4.97 2.91
CA ALA A 211 -17.86 3.98 3.30
C ALA A 211 -18.03 3.57 4.76
N ASP A 212 -18.30 4.50 5.66
CA ASP A 212 -18.55 4.23 7.07
C ASP A 212 -19.73 3.25 7.25
N ASP A 213 -20.83 3.43 6.50
CA ASP A 213 -21.95 2.47 6.50
C ASP A 213 -21.54 1.07 6.01
N PHE A 214 -20.67 0.99 4.99
CA PHE A 214 -20.11 -0.28 4.52
C PHE A 214 -19.21 -0.91 5.58
N LEU A 215 -18.31 -0.13 6.19
CA LEU A 215 -17.37 -0.61 7.19
C LEU A 215 -18.07 -1.12 8.44
N ARG A 216 -19.09 -0.42 8.94
CA ARG A 216 -19.90 -0.88 10.08
C ARG A 216 -20.62 -2.21 9.84
N LYS A 217 -20.95 -2.52 8.58
CA LYS A 217 -21.55 -3.79 8.17
C LYS A 217 -20.52 -4.87 7.87
N THR A 218 -19.24 -4.52 7.80
CA THR A 218 -18.15 -5.45 7.52
C THR A 218 -17.59 -5.96 8.84
N ARG A 219 -17.66 -7.28 9.05
CA ARG A 219 -17.36 -7.93 10.34
C ARG A 219 -15.96 -7.63 10.89
N ASN A 220 -14.98 -7.41 10.02
CA ASN A 220 -13.58 -7.22 10.37
C ASN A 220 -13.06 -5.88 9.83
N ALA A 221 -13.87 -4.83 9.91
CA ALA A 221 -13.43 -3.48 9.61
C ALA A 221 -12.94 -2.81 10.88
N VAL A 222 -11.76 -2.22 10.81
CA VAL A 222 -11.13 -1.52 11.92
C VAL A 222 -10.60 -0.17 11.45
N TRP A 223 -10.65 0.79 12.36
CA TRP A 223 -10.02 2.08 12.23
C TRP A 223 -8.74 2.07 13.03
N VAL A 224 -7.68 2.63 12.51
CA VAL A 224 -6.38 2.70 13.18
C VAL A 224 -5.89 4.13 13.15
N ASP A 225 -5.64 4.69 14.33
CA ASP A 225 -5.13 6.04 14.47
C ASP A 225 -4.08 6.11 15.59
N LEU A 226 -3.37 7.20 15.64
CA LEU A 226 -2.49 7.53 16.74
C LEU A 226 -3.30 7.91 17.97
N SER A 227 -2.68 7.83 19.14
CA SER A 227 -3.32 8.17 20.40
C SER A 227 -3.91 9.59 20.40
N ALA A 228 -5.08 9.75 21.06
CA ALA A 228 -5.83 10.99 21.11
C ALA A 228 -5.21 12.09 21.99
N ASP A 229 -4.20 11.79 22.78
CA ASP A 229 -3.61 12.72 23.75
C ASP A 229 -2.71 13.81 23.13
N GLY A 230 -2.75 13.93 21.78
CA GLY A 230 -2.01 14.96 21.05
C GLY A 230 -0.50 14.69 20.94
N THR A 231 0.02 13.67 21.58
CA THR A 231 1.38 13.18 21.31
C THR A 231 1.37 12.53 19.95
N SER A 232 1.64 13.33 18.98
CA SER A 232 1.82 12.88 17.62
C SER A 232 3.17 12.21 17.55
N TYR A 233 3.20 10.97 17.16
CA TYR A 233 4.44 10.25 16.88
C TYR A 233 5.09 10.80 15.59
N PRO A 234 5.86 11.91 15.65
CA PRO A 234 6.54 12.39 14.46
C PRO A 234 7.68 11.41 14.14
N PRO A 235 7.99 11.18 12.87
CA PRO A 235 9.23 10.55 12.49
C PRO A 235 10.38 11.40 13.06
N THR A 236 11.48 10.76 13.45
CA THR A 236 12.66 11.47 13.96
C THR A 236 13.88 11.21 13.08
N THR A 237 14.80 12.17 13.05
CA THR A 237 16.09 11.98 12.37
C THR A 237 16.81 10.73 12.86
N ALA A 238 16.74 10.45 14.17
CA ALA A 238 17.32 9.24 14.74
C ALA A 238 16.70 7.96 14.17
N MET A 239 15.39 7.92 14.01
CA MET A 239 14.67 6.82 13.39
C MET A 239 15.07 6.62 11.92
N VAL A 240 15.06 7.70 11.12
CA VAL A 240 15.42 7.65 9.70
C VAL A 240 16.87 7.23 9.49
N ASN A 241 17.78 7.66 10.36
CA ASN A 241 19.19 7.29 10.27
C ASN A 241 19.49 5.82 10.58
N GLN A 242 18.54 5.10 11.18
CA GLN A 242 18.63 3.65 11.42
C GLN A 242 18.23 2.82 10.22
N LEU A 243 17.68 3.43 9.16
CA LEU A 243 17.36 2.72 7.93
C LEU A 243 18.62 2.24 7.21
N ASN A 244 18.58 1.05 6.68
CA ASN A 244 19.65 0.48 5.86
C ASN A 244 19.98 1.40 4.67
N GLY A 245 21.23 1.45 4.26
CA GLY A 245 21.70 2.33 3.19
C GLY A 245 21.41 1.81 1.76
N ALA A 246 20.83 0.64 1.61
CA ALA A 246 20.59 -0.01 0.31
C ALA A 246 19.09 -0.31 0.08
N GLY A 247 18.71 -0.53 -1.17
CA GLY A 247 17.34 -0.88 -1.54
C GLY A 247 16.32 0.18 -1.19
N MET A 248 15.10 -0.26 -0.90
CA MET A 248 13.98 0.61 -0.52
C MET A 248 14.26 1.42 0.77
N PRO A 249 14.80 0.84 1.86
CA PRO A 249 15.16 1.62 3.04
C PRO A 249 16.16 2.75 2.73
N GLY A 250 17.16 2.49 1.91
CA GLY A 250 18.15 3.48 1.49
C GLY A 250 17.56 4.62 0.67
N LEU A 251 16.66 4.31 -0.26
CA LEU A 251 15.92 5.30 -1.04
C LEU A 251 15.04 6.17 -0.14
N LEU A 252 14.28 5.56 0.75
CA LEU A 252 13.43 6.27 1.71
C LEU A 252 14.29 7.16 2.63
N ARG A 253 15.41 6.64 3.16
CA ARG A 253 16.35 7.39 3.98
C ARG A 253 16.91 8.61 3.23
N ALA A 254 17.30 8.45 1.97
CA ALA A 254 17.80 9.55 1.15
C ALA A 254 16.71 10.61 0.93
N ALA A 255 15.50 10.20 0.59
CA ALA A 255 14.36 11.09 0.39
C ALA A 255 14.02 11.89 1.65
N LEU A 256 13.90 11.23 2.79
CA LEU A 256 13.55 11.86 4.06
C LEU A 256 14.65 12.77 4.60
N ASN A 257 15.93 12.47 4.40
CA ASN A 257 17.04 13.30 4.87
C ASN A 257 17.25 14.58 4.04
N THR A 258 16.60 14.72 2.88
CA THR A 258 16.79 15.89 2.04
C THR A 258 16.06 17.11 2.58
N ASP A 259 14.94 16.91 3.25
CA ASP A 259 14.16 18.00 3.82
C ASP A 259 13.46 17.53 5.10
N VAL A 260 14.21 17.60 6.19
CA VAL A 260 13.73 17.20 7.52
C VAL A 260 12.47 18.00 7.93
N SER A 261 12.34 19.26 7.48
CA SER A 261 11.21 20.11 7.85
C SER A 261 9.87 19.63 7.27
N THR A 262 9.88 18.89 6.17
CA THR A 262 8.64 18.44 5.53
C THR A 262 8.08 17.18 6.15
N TRP A 263 8.91 16.29 6.63
CA TRP A 263 8.42 15.06 7.25
C TRP A 263 8.19 15.18 8.76
N ASP A 264 8.73 16.20 9.43
CA ASP A 264 8.38 16.56 10.80
C ASP A 264 6.89 16.95 10.95
N GLN A 265 6.27 17.42 9.86
CA GLN A 265 4.86 17.79 9.84
C GLN A 265 3.93 16.61 9.59
N THR A 266 4.44 15.52 9.04
CA THR A 266 3.66 14.30 8.79
C THR A 266 3.94 13.29 9.90
N ARG A 267 2.89 12.98 10.66
CA ARG A 267 2.96 11.98 11.74
C ARG A 267 2.99 10.58 11.15
N LEU A 268 3.21 9.58 12.00
CA LEU A 268 3.19 8.17 11.58
C LEU A 268 1.75 7.63 11.41
N TRP A 269 0.84 8.37 10.75
CA TRP A 269 -0.56 7.97 10.62
C TRP A 269 -0.73 6.70 9.78
N ASP A 270 -0.34 6.75 8.54
CA ASP A 270 -0.47 5.64 7.60
C ASP A 270 0.51 4.53 7.91
N ASP A 271 1.70 4.91 8.40
CA ASP A 271 2.69 3.97 8.93
C ASP A 271 2.10 3.09 10.04
N THR A 272 1.29 3.70 10.92
CA THR A 272 0.65 3.00 12.04
C THR A 272 -0.41 2.02 11.54
N ALA A 273 -1.21 2.42 10.55
CA ALA A 273 -2.16 1.52 9.91
C ALA A 273 -1.46 0.35 9.19
N ALA A 274 -0.32 0.60 8.54
CA ALA A 274 0.51 -0.43 7.93
C ALA A 274 1.12 -1.38 8.98
N LEU A 275 1.62 -0.85 10.09
CA LEU A 275 2.11 -1.66 11.21
C LEU A 275 1.02 -2.52 11.82
N TYR A 276 -0.22 -2.03 11.93
CA TYR A 276 -1.35 -2.85 12.38
C TYR A 276 -1.62 -4.04 11.45
N VAL A 277 -1.45 -3.86 10.14
CA VAL A 277 -1.60 -4.97 9.18
C VAL A 277 -0.59 -6.09 9.46
N LEU A 278 0.60 -5.75 9.97
CA LEU A 278 1.68 -6.69 10.28
C LEU A 278 1.54 -7.27 11.70
N ASN A 279 1.38 -6.41 12.69
CA ASN A 279 1.49 -6.72 14.12
C ASN A 279 0.24 -6.22 14.89
N PRO A 280 -0.96 -6.78 14.65
CA PRO A 280 -2.19 -6.31 15.27
C PRO A 280 -2.18 -6.40 16.81
N GLU A 281 -1.34 -7.25 17.38
CA GLU A 281 -1.17 -7.42 18.83
C GLU A 281 -0.54 -6.20 19.52
N HIS A 282 0.09 -5.29 18.77
CA HIS A 282 0.65 -4.05 19.30
C HIS A 282 -0.41 -2.93 19.44
N PHE A 283 -1.69 -3.27 19.24
CA PHE A 283 -2.78 -2.29 19.24
C PHE A 283 -3.86 -2.68 20.23
N ARG A 284 -4.53 -1.66 20.75
CA ARG A 284 -5.68 -1.80 21.66
C ARG A 284 -6.84 -0.96 21.19
N ALA A 285 -8.05 -1.36 21.60
CA ALA A 285 -9.24 -0.56 21.35
C ALA A 285 -9.26 0.70 22.22
N ASN A 286 -9.60 1.83 21.59
CA ASN A 286 -9.92 3.07 22.24
C ASN A 286 -11.18 3.65 21.56
N GLY A 287 -12.33 3.53 22.20
CA GLY A 287 -13.61 3.88 21.58
C GLY A 287 -13.94 2.99 20.39
N LEU A 288 -14.07 3.59 19.22
CA LEU A 288 -14.41 2.90 17.96
C LEU A 288 -13.18 2.67 17.05
N HIS A 289 -12.00 3.07 17.48
CA HIS A 289 -10.75 2.86 16.74
C HIS A 289 -9.74 2.05 17.56
N LEU A 290 -8.65 1.69 16.91
CA LEU A 290 -7.49 1.05 17.52
C LEU A 290 -6.35 2.06 17.56
N GLU A 291 -5.63 2.08 18.67
CA GLU A 291 -4.42 2.89 18.86
C GLU A 291 -3.25 1.99 19.28
N PRO A 292 -1.99 2.44 19.10
CA PRO A 292 -0.85 1.70 19.62
C PRO A 292 -0.99 1.43 21.14
N ALA A 293 -0.82 0.18 21.54
CA ALA A 293 -0.73 -0.24 22.95
C ALA A 293 0.71 -0.18 23.48
N ILE A 294 1.66 0.04 22.58
CA ILE A 294 3.09 0.20 22.84
C ILE A 294 3.44 1.68 22.89
N ASP A 295 4.52 2.01 23.59
CA ASP A 295 5.00 3.38 23.66
C ASP A 295 5.61 3.87 22.33
N GLU A 296 5.79 5.18 22.23
CA GLU A 296 6.29 5.87 21.04
C GLU A 296 7.67 5.39 20.60
N ALA A 297 8.57 5.11 21.51
CA ALA A 297 9.91 4.64 21.20
C ALA A 297 9.88 3.22 20.62
N THR A 298 9.06 2.37 21.19
CA THR A 298 8.82 1.01 20.70
C THR A 298 8.16 1.04 19.33
N LEU A 299 7.14 1.89 19.09
CA LEU A 299 6.48 2.01 17.78
C LEU A 299 7.50 2.42 16.70
N ARG A 300 8.37 3.39 16.97
CA ARG A 300 9.44 3.78 16.04
C ARG A 300 10.43 2.65 15.78
N SER A 301 10.77 1.90 16.82
CA SER A 301 11.67 0.75 16.68
C SER A 301 11.04 -0.34 15.80
N GLU A 302 9.77 -0.66 16.00
CA GLU A 302 9.03 -1.62 15.16
C GLU A 302 8.91 -1.12 13.72
N TRP A 303 8.71 0.18 13.50
CA TRP A 303 8.72 0.77 12.16
C TRP A 303 10.08 0.58 11.48
N VAL A 304 11.19 0.92 12.15
CA VAL A 304 12.55 0.75 11.62
C VAL A 304 12.83 -0.71 11.29
N LYS A 305 12.45 -1.62 12.17
CA LYS A 305 12.59 -3.06 11.98
C LYS A 305 11.81 -3.53 10.76
N ALA A 306 10.56 -3.11 10.64
CA ALA A 306 9.70 -3.49 9.51
C ALA A 306 10.26 -3.00 8.17
N VAL A 307 10.72 -1.74 8.10
CA VAL A 307 11.29 -1.17 6.86
C VAL A 307 12.63 -1.81 6.49
N ASN A 308 13.44 -2.19 7.48
CA ASN A 308 14.75 -2.81 7.26
C ASN A 308 14.70 -4.31 7.01
N ALA A 309 13.56 -4.95 7.18
CA ALA A 309 13.43 -6.39 6.95
C ALA A 309 13.74 -6.76 5.49
N THR A 310 14.16 -7.97 5.28
CA THR A 310 14.35 -8.52 3.94
C THR A 310 13.16 -9.42 3.60
N PRO A 311 12.81 -9.61 2.31
CA PRO A 311 11.68 -10.46 1.92
C PRO A 311 11.78 -11.92 2.38
N ASP A 312 12.91 -12.33 2.91
CA ASP A 312 13.17 -13.70 3.38
C ASP A 312 13.14 -13.82 4.92
N ASP A 313 12.92 -12.71 5.64
CA ASP A 313 12.77 -12.67 7.09
C ASP A 313 11.29 -12.85 7.49
#